data_a04a3ddeb9385e5a81ad0b7e2bd3b7af
#
_entry.id   a04a3ddeb9385e5a81ad0b7e2bd3b7af
#
_cell.length_a   1.000
_cell.length_b   1.000
_cell.length_c   1.000
_cell.angle_alpha   90.00
_cell.angle_beta   90.00
_cell.angle_gamma   90.00
#
_symmetry.space_group_name_H-M   'P 1'
#
loop_
_entity.id
_entity.type
_entity.pdbx_description
1 polymer ?
#
loop_
_entity_poly.entity_id
_entity_poly.type
_entity_poly.pdbx_seq_one_letter_code
_entity_poly.pdbx_strand_id
1 'polypeptide(L)'
;MERIVSIGGERVLLKGTVIEDSWEVFTREANGHREVSFKNRVIWEDTGERAPLPVDQYLAQFDGEDLRTRLAEIEKEKEEKREKQREKNAQRAKTKCRWFIKAAGLNELLTITYRDNQQDRALCKVHFKEWARRMKRALGGRFEYVASFEKQDRGAMHVHVACHKLPSHGVRHGQKIKAWKLGTEIWRSIVGENNGLVFVGGKTKHGGKRRNLSLAKLAAYVSKYIMKDYADAPLESNRYSRSNGLAEPKATRMVFDRGSFEEMLGMVFQCND
;
A
#
# COMPACT_ATOMS: atom_id res chain seq x y z
N MET A 1 -25.35 -11.18 -1.30
CA MET A 1 -24.08 -11.13 -2.06
C MET A 1 -23.96 -12.42 -2.84
N GLU A 2 -23.40 -12.38 -4.06
CA GLU A 2 -23.24 -13.58 -4.88
C GLU A 2 -21.78 -13.86 -5.14
N ARG A 3 -21.43 -15.14 -5.23
CA ARG A 3 -20.07 -15.59 -5.52
C ARG A 3 -20.13 -16.90 -6.32
N ILE A 4 -19.37 -16.96 -7.39
CA ILE A 4 -19.19 -18.19 -8.16
C ILE A 4 -17.90 -18.86 -7.69
N VAL A 5 -18.00 -20.14 -7.35
CA VAL A 5 -16.87 -20.99 -6.96
C VAL A 5 -16.83 -22.22 -7.86
N SER A 6 -15.67 -22.87 -7.95
CA SER A 6 -15.56 -24.17 -8.61
C SER A 6 -15.44 -25.25 -7.54
N ILE A 7 -16.36 -26.19 -7.54
CA ILE A 7 -16.40 -27.35 -6.63
C ILE A 7 -16.47 -28.61 -7.50
N GLY A 8 -15.47 -29.48 -7.38
CA GLY A 8 -15.43 -30.71 -8.19
C GLY A 8 -15.41 -30.50 -9.71
N GLY A 9 -14.96 -29.32 -10.19
CA GLY A 9 -14.96 -28.95 -11.61
C GLY A 9 -16.25 -28.27 -12.08
N GLU A 10 -17.30 -28.26 -11.28
CA GLU A 10 -18.56 -27.59 -11.58
C GLU A 10 -18.55 -26.14 -11.06
N ARG A 11 -19.25 -25.25 -11.76
CA ARG A 11 -19.41 -23.86 -11.36
C ARG A 11 -20.69 -23.73 -10.55
N VAL A 12 -20.52 -23.39 -9.27
CA VAL A 12 -21.62 -23.27 -8.30
C VAL A 12 -21.82 -21.81 -7.96
N LEU A 13 -23.07 -21.35 -7.97
CA LEU A 13 -23.46 -20.01 -7.51
C LEU A 13 -23.78 -20.06 -6.02
N LEU A 14 -22.98 -19.38 -5.22
CA LEU A 14 -23.22 -19.23 -3.79
C LEU A 14 -23.88 -17.88 -3.50
N LYS A 15 -24.88 -17.88 -2.65
CA LYS A 15 -25.49 -16.68 -2.07
C LYS A 15 -24.98 -16.44 -0.66
N GLY A 16 -24.47 -15.24 -0.41
CA GLY A 16 -23.94 -14.84 0.89
C GLY A 16 -24.98 -14.05 1.67
N THR A 17 -25.34 -14.53 2.86
CA THR A 17 -26.18 -13.84 3.82
C THR A 17 -25.32 -13.32 4.97
N VAL A 18 -25.44 -12.02 5.27
CA VAL A 18 -24.76 -11.42 6.44
C VAL A 18 -25.45 -11.91 7.69
N ILE A 19 -24.67 -12.40 8.65
CA ILE A 19 -25.18 -12.77 9.96
C ILE A 19 -25.23 -11.48 10.78
N GLU A 20 -26.42 -11.15 11.27
CA GLU A 20 -26.61 -10.04 12.20
C GLU A 20 -25.86 -10.33 13.51
N ASP A 21 -25.34 -9.28 14.13
CA ASP A 21 -24.62 -9.33 15.40
C ASP A 21 -23.48 -10.36 15.46
N SER A 22 -22.84 -10.61 14.32
CA SER A 22 -21.69 -11.53 14.23
C SER A 22 -20.55 -10.92 13.43
N TRP A 23 -19.34 -10.94 14.04
CA TRP A 23 -18.17 -10.21 13.54
C TRP A 23 -16.93 -11.08 13.49
N GLU A 24 -16.13 -10.90 12.46
CA GLU A 24 -14.71 -11.30 12.46
C GLU A 24 -13.85 -10.09 12.81
N VAL A 25 -13.14 -10.20 13.90
CA VAL A 25 -12.25 -9.14 14.41
C VAL A 25 -10.81 -9.55 14.17
N PHE A 26 -10.05 -8.65 13.57
CA PHE A 26 -8.62 -8.84 13.30
C PHE A 26 -7.83 -7.77 14.04
N THR A 27 -6.95 -8.19 14.92
CA THR A 27 -6.08 -7.31 15.69
C THR A 27 -4.64 -7.48 15.25
N ARG A 28 -3.91 -6.38 15.11
CA ARG A 28 -2.47 -6.35 14.85
C ARG A 28 -1.80 -5.41 15.83
N GLU A 29 -0.70 -5.85 16.40
CA GLU A 29 0.08 -5.08 17.37
C GLU A 29 1.54 -5.00 16.97
N ALA A 30 2.12 -3.79 17.06
CA ALA A 30 3.54 -3.58 16.83
C ALA A 30 3.99 -2.25 17.43
N ASN A 31 5.12 -2.25 18.13
CA ASN A 31 5.77 -1.05 18.69
C ASN A 31 4.81 -0.13 19.46
N GLY A 32 3.97 -0.69 20.33
CA GLY A 32 2.98 0.06 21.11
C GLY A 32 1.79 0.59 20.30
N HIS A 33 1.63 0.17 19.05
CA HIS A 33 0.49 0.50 18.21
C HIS A 33 -0.39 -0.73 18.00
N ARG A 34 -1.66 -0.59 18.29
CA ARG A 34 -2.69 -1.58 18.01
C ARG A 34 -3.63 -1.05 16.93
N GLU A 35 -3.95 -1.87 15.97
CA GLU A 35 -5.01 -1.61 14.99
C GLU A 35 -5.98 -2.76 14.96
N VAL A 36 -7.25 -2.41 14.99
CA VAL A 36 -8.35 -3.37 14.92
C VAL A 36 -9.09 -3.14 13.62
N SER A 37 -9.44 -4.21 12.95
CA SER A 37 -10.36 -4.19 11.82
C SER A 37 -11.39 -5.31 12.02
N PHE A 38 -12.61 -5.04 11.63
CA PHE A 38 -13.72 -5.99 11.75
C PHE A 38 -14.52 -6.02 10.46
N LYS A 39 -15.17 -7.12 10.24
CA LYS A 39 -16.15 -7.34 9.16
C LYS A 39 -17.25 -8.24 9.66
N ASN A 40 -18.44 -8.05 9.13
CA ASN A 40 -19.55 -8.95 9.38
C ASN A 40 -19.23 -10.35 8.86
N ARG A 41 -19.68 -11.35 9.56
CA ARG A 41 -19.64 -12.73 9.07
C ARG A 41 -20.67 -12.93 7.98
N VAL A 42 -20.31 -13.76 7.02
CA VAL A 42 -21.18 -14.13 5.90
C VAL A 42 -21.25 -15.64 5.83
N ILE A 43 -22.44 -16.17 5.85
CA ILE A 43 -22.70 -17.58 5.52
C ILE A 43 -22.91 -17.65 4.00
N TRP A 44 -22.26 -18.61 3.38
CA TRP A 44 -22.36 -18.86 1.94
C TRP A 44 -23.11 -20.19 1.75
N GLU A 45 -24.23 -20.13 1.07
CA GLU A 45 -25.07 -21.27 0.79
C GLU A 45 -25.17 -21.49 -0.71
N ASP A 46 -25.23 -22.76 -1.11
CA ASP A 46 -25.49 -23.11 -2.50
C ASP A 46 -26.97 -22.81 -2.80
N THR A 47 -27.19 -22.03 -3.84
CA THR A 47 -28.55 -21.68 -4.27
C THR A 47 -29.26 -22.81 -5.00
N GLY A 48 -28.53 -23.84 -5.42
CA GLY A 48 -29.00 -24.84 -6.36
C GLY A 48 -29.21 -24.30 -7.78
N GLU A 49 -28.96 -23.00 -7.99
CA GLU A 49 -29.07 -22.36 -9.29
C GLU A 49 -27.79 -22.59 -10.12
N ARG A 50 -27.95 -22.76 -11.42
CA ARG A 50 -26.79 -22.83 -12.32
C ARG A 50 -26.04 -21.52 -12.32
N ALA A 51 -24.73 -21.58 -12.12
CA ALA A 51 -23.88 -20.40 -12.30
C ALA A 51 -24.02 -19.88 -13.73
N PRO A 52 -24.00 -18.53 -13.93
CA PRO A 52 -24.01 -17.94 -15.26
C PRO A 52 -22.99 -18.57 -16.19
N LEU A 53 -23.31 -18.70 -17.46
CA LEU A 53 -22.39 -19.25 -18.47
C LEU A 53 -21.05 -18.49 -18.46
N PRO A 54 -19.94 -19.17 -18.78
CA PRO A 54 -18.71 -18.48 -19.13
C PRO A 54 -18.96 -17.46 -20.25
N VAL A 55 -18.23 -16.34 -20.23
CA VAL A 55 -18.46 -15.21 -21.15
C VAL A 55 -18.38 -15.61 -22.62
N ASP A 56 -17.45 -16.51 -22.95
CA ASP A 56 -17.30 -17.08 -24.29
C ASP A 56 -18.51 -17.88 -24.74
N GLN A 57 -19.04 -18.75 -23.88
CA GLN A 57 -20.25 -19.53 -24.15
C GLN A 57 -21.53 -18.66 -24.18
N TYR A 58 -21.58 -17.62 -23.36
CA TYR A 58 -22.67 -16.65 -23.40
C TYR A 58 -22.68 -15.88 -24.72
N LEU A 59 -21.52 -15.38 -25.15
CA LEU A 59 -21.41 -14.61 -26.40
C LEU A 59 -21.62 -15.44 -27.64
N ALA A 60 -21.36 -16.74 -27.62
CA ALA A 60 -21.61 -17.65 -28.74
C ALA A 60 -23.11 -17.80 -29.08
N GLN A 61 -24.02 -17.27 -28.28
CA GLN A 61 -25.46 -17.29 -28.50
C GLN A 61 -25.96 -16.09 -29.32
N PHE A 62 -25.11 -15.13 -29.62
CA PHE A 62 -25.44 -13.88 -30.30
C PHE A 62 -24.63 -13.72 -31.58
N ASP A 63 -25.17 -12.96 -32.52
CA ASP A 63 -24.52 -12.59 -33.78
C ASP A 63 -24.77 -11.11 -34.13
N GLY A 64 -24.14 -10.63 -35.17
CA GLY A 64 -24.39 -9.31 -35.76
C GLY A 64 -24.31 -8.15 -34.77
N GLU A 65 -25.35 -7.35 -34.72
CA GLU A 65 -25.44 -6.15 -33.88
C GLU A 65 -25.68 -6.47 -32.42
N ASP A 66 -26.41 -7.54 -32.14
CA ASP A 66 -26.64 -8.02 -30.76
C ASP A 66 -25.32 -8.44 -30.10
N LEU A 67 -24.46 -9.16 -30.80
CA LEU A 67 -23.15 -9.54 -30.31
C LEU A 67 -22.29 -8.31 -30.00
N ARG A 68 -22.29 -7.29 -30.85
CA ARG A 68 -21.55 -6.04 -30.64
C ARG A 68 -22.02 -5.31 -29.38
N THR A 69 -23.34 -5.22 -29.21
CA THR A 69 -23.95 -4.59 -28.04
C THR A 69 -23.56 -5.31 -26.76
N ARG A 70 -23.63 -6.64 -26.72
CA ARG A 70 -23.26 -7.46 -25.58
C ARG A 70 -21.77 -7.36 -25.26
N LEU A 71 -20.92 -7.33 -26.26
CA LEU A 71 -19.47 -7.11 -26.07
C LEU A 71 -19.19 -5.76 -25.42
N ALA A 72 -19.85 -4.69 -25.87
CA ALA A 72 -19.67 -3.36 -25.30
C ALA A 72 -20.14 -3.30 -23.83
N GLU A 73 -21.28 -3.92 -23.51
CA GLU A 73 -21.78 -4.02 -22.13
C GLU A 73 -20.78 -4.76 -21.22
N ILE A 74 -20.29 -5.92 -21.68
CA ILE A 74 -19.30 -6.72 -20.93
C ILE A 74 -17.99 -5.96 -20.75
N GLU A 75 -17.54 -5.23 -21.75
CA GLU A 75 -16.30 -4.44 -21.66
C GLU A 75 -16.44 -3.29 -20.67
N LYS A 76 -17.57 -2.60 -20.65
CA LYS A 76 -17.92 -1.59 -19.67
C LYS A 76 -17.94 -2.18 -18.25
N GLU A 77 -18.62 -3.29 -18.03
CA GLU A 77 -18.62 -3.97 -16.72
C GLU A 77 -17.21 -4.39 -16.26
N LYS A 78 -16.40 -4.90 -17.20
CA LYS A 78 -15.02 -5.27 -16.91
C LYS A 78 -14.20 -4.07 -16.46
N GLU A 79 -14.35 -2.91 -17.11
CA GLU A 79 -13.62 -1.70 -16.73
C GLU A 79 -14.09 -1.17 -15.37
N GLU A 80 -15.39 -1.16 -15.09
CA GLU A 80 -15.91 -0.80 -13.76
C GLU A 80 -15.38 -1.76 -12.66
N LYS A 81 -15.31 -3.06 -12.94
CA LYS A 81 -14.74 -4.05 -12.01
C LYS A 81 -13.24 -3.85 -11.81
N ARG A 82 -12.50 -3.49 -12.87
CA ARG A 82 -11.07 -3.15 -12.81
C ARG A 82 -10.83 -1.92 -11.95
N GLU A 83 -11.62 -0.87 -12.12
CA GLU A 83 -11.48 0.36 -11.32
C GLU A 83 -11.74 0.10 -9.84
N LYS A 84 -12.84 -0.60 -9.50
CA LYS A 84 -13.11 -1.04 -8.13
C LYS A 84 -11.98 -1.90 -7.56
N GLN A 85 -11.36 -2.73 -8.40
CA GLN A 85 -10.23 -3.56 -7.98
C GLN A 85 -8.95 -2.74 -7.78
N ARG A 86 -8.70 -1.70 -8.61
CA ARG A 86 -7.59 -0.75 -8.42
C ARG A 86 -7.69 -0.06 -7.05
N GLU A 87 -8.87 0.44 -6.72
CA GLU A 87 -9.11 1.10 -5.44
C GLU A 87 -8.89 0.14 -4.26
N LYS A 88 -9.50 -1.06 -4.30
CA LYS A 88 -9.30 -2.09 -3.26
C LYS A 88 -7.83 -2.46 -3.09
N ASN A 89 -7.09 -2.59 -4.19
CA ASN A 89 -5.65 -2.89 -4.14
C ASN A 89 -4.86 -1.72 -3.54
N ALA A 90 -5.23 -0.48 -3.84
CA ALA A 90 -4.60 0.70 -3.26
C ALA A 90 -4.86 0.79 -1.75
N GLN A 91 -6.09 0.54 -1.29
CA GLN A 91 -6.43 0.52 0.14
C GLN A 91 -5.65 -0.58 0.89
N ARG A 92 -5.55 -1.78 0.32
CA ARG A 92 -4.74 -2.87 0.89
C ARG A 92 -3.26 -2.48 0.95
N ALA A 93 -2.72 -1.90 -0.11
CA ALA A 93 -1.34 -1.45 -0.16
C ALA A 93 -1.05 -0.33 0.84
N LYS A 94 -1.96 0.64 1.00
CA LYS A 94 -1.90 1.70 2.01
C LYS A 94 -1.84 1.12 3.42
N THR A 95 -2.72 0.17 3.72
CA THR A 95 -2.76 -0.50 5.03
C THR A 95 -1.47 -1.27 5.29
N LYS A 96 -1.00 -2.09 4.34
CA LYS A 96 0.27 -2.82 4.48
C LYS A 96 1.48 -1.91 4.61
N CYS A 97 1.55 -0.83 3.82
CA CYS A 97 2.61 0.17 3.94
C CYS A 97 2.69 0.74 5.35
N ARG A 98 1.53 1.16 5.90
CA ARG A 98 1.42 1.68 7.28
C ARG A 98 1.89 0.66 8.31
N TRP A 99 1.51 -0.61 8.14
CA TRP A 99 1.89 -1.70 9.03
C TRP A 99 3.39 -1.96 9.02
N PHE A 100 4.02 -2.03 7.85
CA PHE A 100 5.47 -2.22 7.78
C PHE A 100 6.24 -1.10 8.47
N ILE A 101 5.80 0.16 8.31
CA ILE A 101 6.42 1.31 8.97
C ILE A 101 6.30 1.18 10.49
N LYS A 102 5.12 0.83 11.01
CA LYS A 102 4.88 0.66 12.44
C LYS A 102 5.63 -0.55 12.99
N ALA A 103 5.56 -1.70 12.32
CA ALA A 103 6.19 -2.92 12.78
C ALA A 103 7.71 -2.83 12.84
N ALA A 104 8.33 -2.20 11.84
CA ALA A 104 9.77 -1.99 11.81
C ALA A 104 10.23 -0.79 12.65
N GLY A 105 9.32 0.00 13.22
CA GLY A 105 9.67 1.19 14.03
C GLY A 105 10.39 2.27 13.25
N LEU A 106 10.09 2.42 11.94
CA LEU A 106 10.72 3.40 11.07
C LEU A 106 10.25 4.80 11.44
N ASN A 107 11.13 5.59 12.06
CA ASN A 107 10.78 6.83 12.76
C ASN A 107 11.35 8.10 12.14
N GLU A 108 12.03 8.02 10.99
CA GLU A 108 12.54 9.18 10.25
C GLU A 108 11.94 9.27 8.86
N LEU A 109 11.53 10.48 8.45
CA LEU A 109 11.03 10.78 7.11
C LEU A 109 12.17 11.29 6.23
N LEU A 110 12.33 10.71 5.05
CA LEU A 110 13.08 11.31 3.97
C LEU A 110 12.13 11.67 2.82
N THR A 111 12.43 12.76 2.13
CA THR A 111 11.76 13.11 0.87
C THR A 111 12.82 13.29 -0.21
N ILE A 112 12.71 12.51 -1.28
CA ILE A 112 13.60 12.54 -2.41
C ILE A 112 12.89 13.23 -3.57
N THR A 113 13.56 14.19 -4.19
CA THR A 113 12.96 15.02 -5.23
C THR A 113 13.87 15.08 -6.45
N TYR A 114 13.27 15.30 -7.60
CA TYR A 114 13.97 15.73 -8.81
C TYR A 114 13.91 17.25 -8.94
N ARG A 115 14.95 17.86 -9.50
CA ARG A 115 14.91 19.23 -9.96
C ARG A 115 14.19 19.32 -11.29
N ASP A 116 14.56 18.43 -12.22
CA ASP A 116 13.91 18.29 -13.51
C ASP A 116 12.51 17.69 -13.35
N ASN A 117 11.65 17.92 -14.34
CA ASN A 117 10.28 17.41 -14.29
C ASN A 117 10.21 15.93 -14.73
N GLN A 118 10.82 15.04 -13.95
CA GLN A 118 10.76 13.60 -14.19
C GLN A 118 9.37 13.06 -13.87
N GLN A 119 8.64 12.60 -14.89
CA GLN A 119 7.26 12.13 -14.77
C GLN A 119 7.13 10.60 -14.85
N ASP A 120 8.13 9.90 -15.34
CA ASP A 120 8.12 8.44 -15.46
C ASP A 120 8.26 7.77 -14.09
N ARG A 121 7.17 7.11 -13.66
CA ARG A 121 7.10 6.39 -12.40
C ARG A 121 7.99 5.13 -12.39
N ALA A 122 8.10 4.45 -13.53
CA ALA A 122 8.91 3.22 -13.61
C ALA A 122 10.39 3.57 -13.46
N LEU A 123 10.85 4.59 -14.17
CA LEU A 123 12.22 5.11 -14.06
C LEU A 123 12.51 5.64 -12.64
N CYS A 124 11.56 6.36 -12.04
CA CYS A 124 11.69 6.81 -10.65
C CYS A 124 11.91 5.64 -9.67
N LYS A 125 11.18 4.53 -9.84
CA LYS A 125 11.37 3.32 -9.03
C LYS A 125 12.75 2.69 -9.24
N VAL A 126 13.27 2.66 -10.46
CA VAL A 126 14.62 2.17 -10.77
C VAL A 126 15.67 3.03 -10.08
N HIS A 127 15.60 4.34 -10.24
CA HIS A 127 16.51 5.28 -9.58
C HIS A 127 16.46 5.15 -8.04
N PHE A 128 15.26 5.06 -7.48
CA PHE A 128 15.10 4.89 -6.03
C PHE A 128 15.69 3.56 -5.54
N LYS A 129 15.47 2.46 -6.25
CA LYS A 129 16.01 1.15 -5.88
C LYS A 129 17.54 1.16 -5.85
N GLU A 130 18.15 1.79 -6.83
CA GLU A 130 19.62 1.96 -6.90
C GLU A 130 20.12 2.87 -5.77
N TRP A 131 19.42 3.98 -5.50
CA TRP A 131 19.74 4.85 -4.37
C TRP A 131 19.68 4.10 -3.04
N ALA A 132 18.62 3.36 -2.77
CA ALA A 132 18.45 2.60 -1.54
C ALA A 132 19.57 1.54 -1.38
N ARG A 133 19.94 0.88 -2.47
CA ARG A 133 21.05 -0.09 -2.49
C ARG A 133 22.39 0.56 -2.11
N ARG A 134 22.68 1.76 -2.68
CA ARG A 134 23.91 2.51 -2.38
C ARG A 134 23.89 3.07 -0.96
N MET A 135 22.75 3.58 -0.49
CA MET A 135 22.57 4.00 0.91
C MET A 135 22.82 2.86 1.89
N LYS A 136 22.24 1.68 1.65
CA LYS A 136 22.48 0.50 2.48
C LYS A 136 23.96 0.15 2.59
N ARG A 137 24.70 0.21 1.48
CA ARG A 137 26.16 -0.03 1.47
C ARG A 137 26.92 1.04 2.26
N ALA A 138 26.63 2.32 2.02
CA ALA A 138 27.30 3.44 2.66
C ALA A 138 27.02 3.56 4.17
N LEU A 139 25.92 2.95 4.64
CA LEU A 139 25.53 2.89 6.05
C LEU A 139 25.86 1.53 6.72
N GLY A 140 26.77 0.75 6.12
CA GLY A 140 27.24 -0.50 6.70
C GLY A 140 26.17 -1.60 6.78
N GLY A 141 25.27 -1.66 5.78
CA GLY A 141 24.21 -2.66 5.69
C GLY A 141 22.92 -2.33 6.46
N ARG A 142 22.91 -1.27 7.26
CA ARG A 142 21.84 -0.91 8.18
C ARG A 142 20.87 0.15 7.64
N PHE A 143 20.33 -0.07 6.46
CA PHE A 143 19.32 0.83 5.90
C PHE A 143 18.05 0.05 5.57
N GLU A 144 17.06 0.16 6.45
CA GLU A 144 15.73 -0.37 6.27
C GLU A 144 14.75 0.76 5.95
N TYR A 145 13.82 0.52 5.05
CA TYR A 145 12.90 1.53 4.57
C TYR A 145 11.56 0.97 4.10
N VAL A 146 10.57 1.84 4.10
CA VAL A 146 9.32 1.72 3.35
C VAL A 146 9.11 3.04 2.62
N ALA A 147 8.85 3.01 1.31
CA ALA A 147 8.76 4.19 0.47
C ALA A 147 7.50 4.19 -0.39
N SER A 148 6.86 5.33 -0.52
CA SER A 148 5.78 5.61 -1.45
C SER A 148 6.21 6.62 -2.51
N PHE A 149 5.54 6.59 -3.65
CA PHE A 149 5.84 7.43 -4.82
C PHE A 149 4.66 8.35 -5.06
N GLU A 150 4.91 9.62 -5.23
CA GLU A 150 3.92 10.66 -5.48
C GLU A 150 4.22 11.38 -6.78
N LYS A 151 3.21 11.57 -7.64
CA LYS A 151 3.25 12.51 -8.73
C LYS A 151 2.71 13.85 -8.21
N GLN A 152 3.54 14.89 -8.26
CA GLN A 152 3.13 16.24 -7.86
C GLN A 152 2.24 16.90 -8.90
N ASP A 153 1.59 18.00 -8.54
CA ASP A 153 0.71 18.75 -9.45
C ASP A 153 1.43 19.22 -10.73
N ARG A 154 2.71 19.55 -10.66
CA ARG A 154 3.57 19.84 -11.83
C ARG A 154 3.97 18.58 -12.63
N GLY A 155 3.55 17.39 -12.22
CA GLY A 155 3.87 16.10 -12.84
C GLY A 155 5.15 15.43 -12.30
N ALA A 156 6.06 16.12 -11.63
CA ALA A 156 7.31 15.55 -11.17
C ALA A 156 7.11 14.49 -10.08
N MET A 157 7.88 13.41 -10.18
CA MET A 157 7.87 12.35 -9.19
C MET A 157 8.61 12.74 -7.90
N HIS A 158 8.00 12.40 -6.77
CA HIS A 158 8.60 12.46 -5.44
C HIS A 158 8.58 11.09 -4.78
N VAL A 159 9.57 10.84 -3.92
CA VAL A 159 9.60 9.61 -3.11
C VAL A 159 9.60 9.99 -1.62
N HIS A 160 8.60 9.50 -0.90
CA HIS A 160 8.49 9.64 0.56
C HIS A 160 8.93 8.35 1.22
N VAL A 161 9.97 8.43 2.03
CA VAL A 161 10.64 7.27 2.62
C VAL A 161 10.53 7.34 4.14
N ALA A 162 9.97 6.32 4.75
CA ALA A 162 10.13 6.05 6.17
C ALA A 162 11.35 5.15 6.36
N CYS A 163 12.26 5.53 7.25
CA CYS A 163 13.43 4.73 7.61
C CYS A 163 13.74 4.88 9.09
N HIS A 164 14.69 4.11 9.59
CA HIS A 164 15.28 4.40 10.91
C HIS A 164 16.05 5.71 10.87
N LYS A 165 16.14 6.37 12.04
CA LYS A 165 16.94 7.59 12.21
C LYS A 165 18.34 7.37 11.64
N LEU A 166 18.69 8.19 10.64
CA LEU A 166 20.01 8.12 10.02
C LEU A 166 21.10 8.43 11.03
N PRO A 167 22.25 7.72 10.99
CA PRO A 167 23.40 8.08 11.76
C PRO A 167 23.88 9.48 11.39
N SER A 168 24.67 10.12 12.24
CA SER A 168 25.21 11.46 11.96
C SER A 168 26.06 11.50 10.67
N HIS A 169 26.76 10.40 10.38
CA HIS A 169 27.66 10.27 9.23
C HIS A 169 27.55 8.87 8.61
N GLY A 170 27.85 8.80 7.32
CA GLY A 170 28.12 7.57 6.58
C GLY A 170 29.50 7.65 5.92
N VAL A 171 29.86 6.61 5.16
CA VAL A 171 31.15 6.54 4.45
C VAL A 171 30.90 6.49 2.94
N ARG A 172 31.62 7.31 2.18
CA ARG A 172 31.66 7.28 0.71
C ARG A 172 33.09 7.50 0.24
N HIS A 173 33.59 6.62 -0.62
CA HIS A 173 34.98 6.65 -1.11
C HIS A 173 36.02 6.80 0.00
N GLY A 174 35.82 6.10 1.13
CA GLY A 174 36.70 6.17 2.30
C GLY A 174 36.52 7.42 3.18
N GLN A 175 35.75 8.40 2.76
CA GLN A 175 35.52 9.64 3.49
C GLN A 175 34.24 9.61 4.33
N LYS A 176 34.32 10.20 5.52
CA LYS A 176 33.19 10.37 6.45
C LYS A 176 32.36 11.60 6.03
N ILE A 177 31.11 11.38 5.66
CA ILE A 177 30.20 12.42 5.18
C ILE A 177 28.95 12.44 6.04
N LYS A 178 28.39 13.63 6.32
CA LYS A 178 27.11 13.78 7.02
C LYS A 178 26.02 13.01 6.25
N ALA A 179 25.22 12.15 6.93
CA ALA A 179 24.31 11.23 6.29
C ALA A 179 23.26 11.92 5.38
N TRP A 180 22.80 13.12 5.76
CA TRP A 180 21.86 13.88 4.91
C TRP A 180 22.52 14.37 3.59
N LYS A 181 23.81 14.76 3.64
CA LYS A 181 24.58 15.16 2.45
C LYS A 181 24.87 13.93 1.59
N LEU A 182 25.28 12.81 2.23
CA LEU A 182 25.50 11.52 1.57
C LEU A 182 24.30 11.08 0.74
N GLY A 183 23.08 11.15 1.29
CA GLY A 183 21.85 10.81 0.57
C GLY A 183 21.67 11.62 -0.70
N THR A 184 21.91 12.94 -0.62
CA THR A 184 21.84 13.85 -1.79
C THR A 184 22.92 13.56 -2.82
N GLU A 185 24.15 13.33 -2.40
CA GLU A 185 25.26 13.03 -3.31
C GLU A 185 25.06 11.71 -4.05
N ILE A 186 24.59 10.67 -3.33
CA ILE A 186 24.24 9.39 -3.96
C ILE A 186 23.08 9.58 -4.96
N TRP A 187 22.05 10.35 -4.59
CA TRP A 187 20.92 10.61 -5.48
C TRP A 187 21.38 11.28 -6.77
N ARG A 188 22.13 12.37 -6.66
CA ARG A 188 22.67 13.11 -7.81
C ARG A 188 23.59 12.28 -8.70
N SER A 189 24.33 11.33 -8.13
CA SER A 189 25.17 10.42 -8.94
C SER A 189 24.36 9.40 -9.76
N ILE A 190 23.05 9.32 -9.54
CA ILE A 190 22.14 8.42 -10.28
C ILE A 190 21.33 9.23 -11.30
N VAL A 191 20.77 10.36 -10.87
CA VAL A 191 19.81 11.13 -11.68
C VAL A 191 20.42 12.30 -12.44
N GLY A 192 21.72 12.55 -12.26
CA GLY A 192 22.45 13.65 -12.86
C GLY A 192 22.92 14.69 -11.85
N GLU A 193 24.03 15.32 -12.16
CA GLU A 193 24.62 16.37 -11.34
C GLU A 193 23.62 17.52 -11.17
N ASN A 194 23.45 17.99 -9.93
CA ASN A 194 22.48 19.01 -9.55
C ASN A 194 21.00 18.67 -9.77
N ASN A 195 20.66 17.47 -10.20
CA ASN A 195 19.28 17.04 -10.41
C ASN A 195 18.67 16.41 -9.15
N GLY A 196 18.25 17.26 -8.21
CA GLY A 196 17.45 16.85 -7.07
C GLY A 196 18.14 16.91 -5.72
N LEU A 197 17.36 16.58 -4.69
CA LEU A 197 17.73 16.67 -3.28
C LEU A 197 17.11 15.54 -2.46
N VAL A 198 17.76 15.20 -1.36
CA VAL A 198 17.21 14.36 -0.30
C VAL A 198 17.03 15.21 0.95
N PHE A 199 15.78 15.44 1.31
CA PHE A 199 15.43 16.13 2.55
C PHE A 199 15.28 15.09 3.67
N VAL A 200 15.81 15.40 4.83
CA VAL A 200 15.68 14.58 6.04
C VAL A 200 14.79 15.30 7.05
N GLY A 201 13.72 14.63 7.47
CA GLY A 201 12.67 15.18 8.32
C GLY A 201 11.55 15.87 7.54
N GLY A 202 10.47 16.23 8.23
CA GLY A 202 9.35 17.00 7.67
C GLY A 202 9.65 18.50 7.69
N LYS A 203 9.14 19.24 6.68
CA LYS A 203 9.16 20.72 6.71
C LYS A 203 8.27 21.22 7.86
N THR A 204 8.75 22.19 8.64
CA THR A 204 7.90 22.99 9.50
C THR A 204 7.25 24.12 8.69
N LYS A 205 6.06 24.60 9.12
CA LYS A 205 5.36 25.71 8.46
C LYS A 205 6.21 27.00 8.35
N HIS A 206 7.24 27.13 9.17
CA HIS A 206 8.03 28.35 9.31
C HIS A 206 9.52 28.16 9.03
N GLY A 207 9.91 27.14 8.23
CA GLY A 207 11.30 26.93 7.82
C GLY A 207 12.27 26.54 8.94
N GLY A 208 11.77 26.30 10.14
CA GLY A 208 12.57 25.96 11.33
C GLY A 208 12.78 24.45 11.51
N LYS A 209 13.34 24.09 12.65
CA LYS A 209 13.78 22.75 13.06
C LYS A 209 12.93 21.58 12.57
N ARG A 210 13.57 20.45 12.24
CA ARG A 210 12.98 19.14 11.97
C ARG A 210 11.79 18.85 12.88
N ARG A 211 10.63 18.60 12.30
CA ARG A 211 9.48 18.09 13.04
C ARG A 211 9.61 16.56 13.09
N ASN A 212 9.97 16.01 14.24
CA ASN A 212 9.85 14.58 14.46
C ASN A 212 8.36 14.22 14.46
N LEU A 213 7.93 13.48 13.45
CA LEU A 213 6.61 12.91 13.43
C LEU A 213 6.61 11.69 14.38
N SER A 214 5.54 11.54 15.15
CA SER A 214 5.32 10.25 15.84
C SER A 214 5.23 9.13 14.81
N LEU A 215 5.56 7.90 15.20
CA LEU A 215 5.54 6.73 14.32
C LEU A 215 4.20 6.58 13.59
N ALA A 216 3.08 6.78 14.30
CA ALA A 216 1.75 6.72 13.72
C ALA A 216 1.52 7.82 12.66
N LYS A 217 1.92 9.07 12.95
CA LYS A 217 1.82 10.20 12.00
C LYS A 217 2.71 9.99 10.77
N LEU A 218 3.92 9.47 10.96
CA LEU A 218 4.82 9.15 9.86
C LEU A 218 4.25 8.05 8.97
N ALA A 219 3.75 6.96 9.57
CA ALA A 219 3.12 5.87 8.84
C ALA A 219 1.89 6.34 8.03
N ALA A 220 1.04 7.18 8.63
CA ALA A 220 -0.10 7.78 7.94
C ALA A 220 0.36 8.71 6.81
N TYR A 221 1.40 9.52 7.03
CA TYR A 221 1.93 10.46 6.04
C TYR A 221 2.47 9.73 4.81
N VAL A 222 3.36 8.76 5.00
CA VAL A 222 3.95 8.02 3.87
C VAL A 222 2.89 7.21 3.12
N SER A 223 1.98 6.56 3.83
CA SER A 223 0.96 5.70 3.20
C SER A 223 -0.15 6.45 2.45
N LYS A 224 -0.41 7.73 2.76
CA LYS A 224 -1.48 8.50 2.10
C LYS A 224 -1.27 8.65 0.58
N TYR A 225 0.00 8.75 0.14
CA TYR A 225 0.34 8.94 -1.26
C TYR A 225 0.00 7.75 -2.16
N ILE A 226 -0.18 6.55 -1.56
CA ILE A 226 -0.64 5.37 -2.29
C ILE A 226 -2.06 5.56 -2.85
N MET A 227 -2.89 6.33 -2.13
CA MET A 227 -4.26 6.62 -2.58
C MET A 227 -4.32 7.81 -3.53
N LYS A 228 -3.36 8.76 -3.46
CA LYS A 228 -3.35 9.94 -4.33
C LYS A 228 -3.16 9.54 -5.81
N ASP A 229 -2.33 8.53 -6.07
CA ASP A 229 -1.93 8.12 -7.42
C ASP A 229 -2.49 6.74 -7.82
N TYR A 230 -3.57 6.27 -7.20
CA TYR A 230 -4.01 4.91 -7.46
C TYR A 230 -4.59 4.72 -8.89
N ALA A 231 -5.20 5.75 -9.44
CA ALA A 231 -5.79 5.72 -10.78
C ALA A 231 -4.72 5.62 -11.89
N ASP A 232 -3.59 6.32 -11.71
CA ASP A 232 -2.51 6.38 -12.72
C ASP A 232 -1.56 5.18 -12.67
N ALA A 233 -1.61 4.37 -11.63
CA ALA A 233 -0.70 3.24 -11.49
C ALA A 233 -1.28 1.97 -12.14
N PRO A 234 -0.48 1.21 -12.93
CA PRO A 234 -0.91 -0.07 -13.48
C PRO A 234 -1.43 -1.02 -12.39
N LEU A 235 -2.45 -1.83 -12.73
CA LEU A 235 -3.09 -2.76 -11.77
C LEU A 235 -2.09 -3.66 -11.05
N GLU A 236 -1.10 -4.16 -11.77
CA GLU A 236 -0.10 -5.12 -11.26
C GLU A 236 1.15 -4.45 -10.68
N SER A 237 1.22 -3.11 -10.67
CA SER A 237 2.39 -2.42 -10.15
C SER A 237 2.39 -2.34 -8.64
N ASN A 238 3.53 -2.63 -8.02
CA ASN A 238 3.73 -2.37 -6.60
C ASN A 238 3.54 -0.89 -6.28
N ARG A 239 2.61 -0.59 -5.36
CA ARG A 239 2.24 0.77 -4.98
C ARG A 239 3.25 1.44 -4.05
N TYR A 240 4.07 0.64 -3.37
CA TYR A 240 5.16 1.09 -2.50
C TYR A 240 6.38 0.18 -2.68
N SER A 241 7.52 0.63 -2.19
CA SER A 241 8.76 -0.14 -2.13
C SER A 241 9.17 -0.35 -0.67
N ARG A 242 9.79 -1.46 -0.36
CA ARG A 242 10.30 -1.73 0.99
C ARG A 242 11.58 -2.56 0.95
N SER A 243 12.33 -2.50 2.04
CA SER A 243 13.44 -3.41 2.27
C SER A 243 12.96 -4.86 2.38
N ASN A 244 13.77 -5.79 1.89
CA ASN A 244 13.54 -7.21 2.13
C ASN A 244 13.74 -7.53 3.62
N GLY A 245 12.99 -8.50 4.12
CA GLY A 245 13.12 -8.99 5.50
C GLY A 245 12.33 -8.20 6.55
N LEU A 246 11.65 -7.10 6.19
CA LEU A 246 10.75 -6.44 7.13
C LEU A 246 9.60 -7.37 7.52
N ALA A 247 9.45 -7.61 8.81
CA ALA A 247 8.38 -8.45 9.34
C ALA A 247 7.01 -7.77 9.17
N GLU A 248 6.02 -8.52 8.69
CA GLU A 248 4.62 -8.12 8.71
C GLU A 248 3.98 -8.65 10.00
N PRO A 249 3.39 -7.81 10.86
CA PRO A 249 2.73 -8.31 12.06
C PRO A 249 1.56 -9.20 11.66
N LYS A 250 1.55 -10.42 12.21
CA LYS A 250 0.44 -11.35 11.99
C LYS A 250 -0.81 -10.79 12.65
N ALA A 251 -1.95 -10.95 11.96
CA ALA A 251 -3.23 -10.62 12.55
C ALA A 251 -3.68 -11.77 13.46
N THR A 252 -4.08 -11.44 14.68
CA THR A 252 -4.88 -12.33 15.52
C THR A 252 -6.32 -12.21 15.07
N ARG A 253 -6.98 -13.33 14.80
CA ARG A 253 -8.39 -13.38 14.41
C ARG A 253 -9.22 -13.88 15.58
N MET A 254 -10.27 -13.16 15.89
CA MET A 254 -11.32 -13.56 16.82
C MET A 254 -12.67 -13.55 16.10
N VAL A 255 -13.56 -14.40 16.53
CA VAL A 255 -14.96 -14.41 16.09
C VAL A 255 -15.79 -13.97 17.27
N PHE A 256 -16.64 -13.00 17.03
CA PHE A 256 -17.60 -12.50 17.99
C PHE A 256 -19.01 -12.81 17.46
N ASP A 257 -19.73 -13.66 18.18
CA ASP A 257 -21.06 -14.10 17.82
C ASP A 257 -22.09 -13.63 18.86
N ARG A 258 -23.25 -13.22 18.38
CA ARG A 258 -24.42 -12.87 19.18
C ARG A 258 -24.22 -11.73 20.16
N GLY A 259 -23.65 -10.64 19.70
CA GLY A 259 -23.55 -9.42 20.46
C GLY A 259 -23.61 -8.18 19.59
N SER A 260 -24.04 -7.06 20.15
CA SER A 260 -24.09 -5.79 19.46
C SER A 260 -22.69 -5.31 19.03
N PHE A 261 -22.65 -4.37 18.10
CA PHE A 261 -21.39 -3.76 17.68
C PHE A 261 -20.68 -3.07 18.86
N GLU A 262 -21.42 -2.42 19.74
CA GLU A 262 -20.92 -1.74 20.93
C GLU A 262 -20.29 -2.73 21.92
N GLU A 263 -20.94 -3.85 22.16
CA GLU A 263 -20.40 -4.92 23.02
C GLU A 263 -19.12 -5.50 22.44
N MET A 264 -19.08 -5.75 21.14
CA MET A 264 -17.86 -6.20 20.44
C MET A 264 -16.74 -5.19 20.59
N LEU A 265 -17.01 -3.89 20.39
CA LEU A 265 -16.02 -2.83 20.61
C LEU A 265 -15.57 -2.78 22.07
N GLY A 266 -16.51 -2.86 23.02
CA GLY A 266 -16.22 -2.90 24.45
C GLY A 266 -15.24 -4.02 24.78
N MET A 267 -15.51 -5.25 24.37
CA MET A 267 -14.61 -6.39 24.61
C MET A 267 -13.24 -6.23 23.96
N VAL A 268 -13.19 -5.73 22.71
CA VAL A 268 -11.93 -5.52 22.01
C VAL A 268 -11.06 -4.47 22.68
N PHE A 269 -11.65 -3.46 23.32
CA PHE A 269 -10.92 -2.38 24.00
C PHE A 269 -10.76 -2.62 25.51
N GLN A 270 -11.65 -3.37 26.17
CA GLN A 270 -11.52 -3.72 27.58
C GLN A 270 -10.50 -4.83 27.87
N CYS A 271 -10.20 -5.69 26.90
CA CYS A 271 -9.13 -6.68 27.03
C CYS A 271 -7.71 -6.05 27.08
N ASN A 272 -7.57 -4.78 27.44
CA ASN A 272 -6.31 -4.02 27.39
C ASN A 272 -5.95 -3.31 28.70
N ASP A 273 -6.76 -3.43 29.71
CA ASP A 273 -6.45 -3.03 31.08
C ASP A 273 -6.09 -4.28 31.89
#